data_57ac4e9e3f75fcbe8c675a77ed66bcc6
#
_entry.id   57ac4e9e3f75fcbe8c675a77ed66bcc6
#
_cell.length_a   1.000
_cell.length_b   1.000
_cell.length_c   1.000
_cell.angle_alpha   90.00
_cell.angle_beta   90.00
_cell.angle_gamma   90.00
#
_symmetry.space_group_name_H-M   'P 1'
#
loop_
_entity.id
_entity.type
_entity.pdbx_description
1 polymer ?
#
loop_
_entity_poly.entity_id
_entity_poly.type
_entity_poly.pdbx_seq_one_letter_code
_entity_poly.pdbx_strand_id
1 'polypeptide(L)' 'MSYEERLLIYERYKNKLRLQPITDKEYERKLKAKADELGI' A
#
# COMPACT_ATOMS: atom_id res chain seq x y z
N MET A 1 2.18 11.47 -12.55
CA MET A 1 2.26 11.56 -11.08
C MET A 1 3.70 11.61 -10.61
N SER A 2 3.97 12.48 -9.63
CA SER A 2 5.30 12.57 -9.06
C SER A 2 5.56 11.40 -8.10
N TYR A 3 6.81 11.16 -7.77
CA TYR A 3 7.18 10.11 -6.82
C TYR A 3 6.54 10.36 -5.46
N GLU A 4 6.51 11.63 -5.03
CA GLU A 4 5.92 12.00 -3.75
C GLU A 4 4.43 11.69 -3.70
N GLU A 5 3.73 11.93 -4.79
CA GLU A 5 2.32 11.61 -4.87
C GLU A 5 2.07 10.12 -4.78
N ARG A 6 2.93 9.33 -5.42
CA ARG A 6 2.85 7.88 -5.36
C ARG A 6 3.06 7.38 -3.94
N LEU A 7 4.06 7.94 -3.25
CA LEU A 7 4.33 7.59 -1.87
C LEU A 7 3.15 7.92 -0.97
N LEU A 8 2.53 9.06 -1.19
CA LEU A 8 1.37 9.47 -0.41
C LEU A 8 0.22 8.47 -0.58
N ILE A 9 -0.05 8.06 -1.81
CA ILE A 9 -1.09 7.08 -2.09
C ILE A 9 -0.77 5.75 -1.40
N TYR A 10 0.49 5.35 -1.47
CA TYR A 10 0.95 4.11 -0.84
C TYR A 10 0.75 4.16 0.67
N GLU A 11 1.15 5.26 1.31
CA GLU A 11 1.00 5.42 2.76
C GLU A 11 -0.46 5.40 3.20
N ARG A 12 -1.32 6.05 2.45
CA ARG A 12 -2.76 6.04 2.74
C ARG A 12 -3.33 4.63 2.64
N TYR A 13 -2.93 3.90 1.62
CA TYR A 13 -3.36 2.53 1.43
C TYR A 13 -2.89 1.64 2.59
N LYS A 14 -1.65 1.82 2.99
CA LYS A 14 -1.06 1.10 4.11
C LYS A 14 -1.84 1.33 5.39
N ASN A 15 -2.17 2.59 5.69
CA ASN A 15 -2.94 2.92 6.88
C ASN A 15 -4.34 2.32 6.83
N LYS A 16 -4.95 2.32 5.66
CA LYS A 16 -6.27 1.73 5.47
C LYS A 16 -6.23 0.22 5.75
N LEU A 17 -5.20 -0.46 5.27
CA LEU A 17 -5.05 -1.89 5.49
C LEU A 17 -4.89 -2.24 6.96
N ARG A 18 -4.22 -1.38 7.72
CA ARG A 18 -4.03 -1.61 9.16
C ARG A 18 -5.34 -1.64 9.92
N LEU A 19 -6.37 -1.01 9.40
CA LEU A 19 -7.69 -0.96 10.03
C LEU A 19 -8.55 -2.16 9.65
N GLN A 20 -8.10 -2.98 8.71
CA GLN A 20 -8.85 -4.15 8.26
C GLN A 20 -8.42 -5.40 9.01
N PRO A 21 -9.36 -6.32 9.28
CA PRO A 21 -9.05 -7.58 9.96
C PRO A 21 -8.45 -8.60 8.98
N ILE A 22 -7.25 -8.32 8.51
CA ILE A 22 -6.53 -9.21 7.58
C ILE A 22 -5.28 -9.75 8.24
N THR A 23 -4.78 -10.87 7.72
CA THR A 23 -3.55 -11.47 8.25
C THR A 23 -2.34 -10.66 7.80
N ASP A 24 -1.21 -10.83 8.51
CA ASP A 24 0.04 -10.18 8.15
C ASP A 24 0.47 -10.55 6.73
N LYS A 25 0.22 -11.79 6.36
CA LYS A 25 0.56 -12.30 5.03
C LYS A 25 -0.25 -11.60 3.94
N GLU A 26 -1.53 -11.40 4.17
CA GLU A 26 -2.38 -10.67 3.24
C GLU A 26 -2.00 -9.20 3.19
N TYR A 27 -1.68 -8.63 4.33
CA TYR A 27 -1.25 -7.25 4.44
C TYR A 27 -0.02 -7.01 3.55
N GLU A 28 1.00 -7.86 3.70
CA GLU A 28 2.21 -7.74 2.91
C GLU A 28 1.96 -7.94 1.42
N ARG A 29 1.12 -8.90 1.08
CA ARG A 29 0.79 -9.18 -0.32
C ARG A 29 0.11 -7.98 -0.97
N LYS A 30 -0.86 -7.41 -0.29
CA LYS A 30 -1.59 -6.26 -0.81
C LYS A 30 -0.71 -5.02 -0.93
N LEU A 31 0.17 -4.79 0.04
CA LEU A 31 1.11 -3.69 -0.02
C LEU A 31 2.07 -3.82 -1.19
N LYS A 32 2.60 -5.02 -1.40
CA LYS A 32 3.52 -5.28 -2.48
C LYS A 32 2.84 -5.06 -3.83
N ALA A 33 1.62 -5.54 -3.98
CA ALA A 33 0.86 -5.34 -5.20
C ALA A 33 0.62 -3.86 -5.46
N LYS A 34 0.33 -3.09 -4.41
CA LYS A 34 0.11 -1.66 -4.54
C LYS A 34 1.38 -0.93 -4.94
N ALA A 35 2.50 -1.30 -4.34
CA ALA A 35 3.79 -0.72 -4.68
C ALA A 35 4.13 -0.98 -6.15
N ASP A 36 3.90 -2.19 -6.63
CA ASP A 36 4.12 -2.53 -8.03
C ASP A 36 3.19 -1.71 -8.95
N GLU A 37 1.93 -1.58 -8.57
CA GLU A 37 0.96 -0.80 -9.33
C GLU A 37 1.39 0.67 -9.45
N LEU A 38 1.93 1.22 -8.37
CA LEU A 38 2.37 2.61 -8.32
C LEU A 38 3.77 2.81 -8.91
N GLY A 39 4.51 1.74 -9.11
CA GLY A 39 5.87 1.81 -9.65
C GLY A 39 6.92 2.26 -8.65
N ILE A 40 6.72 1.93 -7.39
CA ILE A 40 7.68 2.30 -6.34
C ILE A 40 8.28 1.08 -5.66
#